data_249ee04cb24579bd2044182ef5a5cf15
#
_entry.id   249ee04cb24579bd2044182ef5a5cf15
#
_cell.length_a   1.000
_cell.length_b   1.000
_cell.length_c   1.000
_cell.angle_alpha   90.00
_cell.angle_beta   90.00
_cell.angle_gamma   90.00
#
_symmetry.space_group_name_H-M   'P 1'
#
loop_
_entity.id
_entity.type
_entity.pdbx_description
1 polymer ?
#
loop_
_entity_poly.entity_id
_entity_poly.type
_entity_poly.pdbx_seq_one_letter_code
_entity_poly.pdbx_strand_id
1 'polypeptide(L)'
;MEFLTTVRYIEKYLTPSAKILDVGAGAGEYSFYFARKGYSVSALELADANIAAFRAKMTEHDSIDLVQGNALDLSRYDSESFDAVLLFGPLYHLHDEADKMRCIEEAKRVCKKDGKIFFAFISNDMVILTMQRLHSDYLISGDYNKETFRLDDFPFVFHTPDHCRELLGKAGIHICHEVASDGASELLQDLVNGLDNASYQQYLRYHFYICEKPEFLGMSNHLLFVGR
;
A
#
# COMPACT_ATOMS: atom_id res chain seq x y z
N MET A 1 -10.12 2.84 -6.96
CA MET A 1 -10.46 3.36 -5.61
C MET A 1 -9.20 3.44 -4.75
N GLU A 2 -8.46 2.35 -4.59
CA GLU A 2 -7.28 2.24 -3.72
C GLU A 2 -6.29 3.41 -3.93
N PHE A 3 -5.86 3.66 -5.17
CA PHE A 3 -4.94 4.74 -5.49
C PHE A 3 -5.43 6.14 -5.03
N LEU A 4 -6.68 6.48 -5.29
CA LEU A 4 -7.25 7.78 -4.90
C LEU A 4 -7.31 7.96 -3.38
N THR A 5 -7.63 6.88 -2.68
CA THR A 5 -7.67 6.88 -1.21
C THR A 5 -6.27 7.05 -0.65
N THR A 6 -5.32 6.24 -1.11
CA THR A 6 -3.92 6.28 -0.65
C THR A 6 -3.28 7.64 -0.89
N VAL A 7 -3.41 8.19 -2.10
CA VAL A 7 -2.91 9.54 -2.43
C VAL A 7 -3.51 10.60 -1.50
N ARG A 8 -4.82 10.54 -1.24
CA ARG A 8 -5.49 11.48 -0.32
C ARG A 8 -4.87 11.45 1.08
N TYR A 9 -4.49 10.26 1.59
CA TYR A 9 -3.86 10.15 2.91
C TYR A 9 -2.41 10.63 2.90
N ILE A 10 -1.65 10.36 1.84
CA ILE A 10 -0.28 10.87 1.70
C ILE A 10 -0.28 12.40 1.66
N GLU A 11 -1.14 13.00 0.84
CA GLU A 11 -1.23 14.46 0.66
C GLU A 11 -1.58 15.22 1.96
N LYS A 12 -2.25 14.59 2.93
CA LYS A 12 -2.50 15.20 4.25
C LYS A 12 -1.22 15.60 4.99
N TYR A 13 -0.10 14.94 4.70
CA TYR A 13 1.16 15.08 5.43
C TYR A 13 2.28 15.72 4.63
N LEU A 14 2.06 15.97 3.35
CA LEU A 14 3.09 16.56 2.50
C LEU A 14 3.07 18.10 2.56
N THR A 15 4.24 18.68 2.74
CA THR A 15 4.50 20.11 2.51
C THR A 15 5.06 20.32 1.09
N PRO A 16 5.04 21.54 0.53
CA PRO A 16 5.45 21.79 -0.87
C PRO A 16 6.86 21.33 -1.25
N SER A 17 7.78 21.15 -0.29
CA SER A 17 9.15 20.70 -0.52
C SER A 17 9.42 19.30 0.04
N ALA A 18 8.38 18.54 0.33
CA ALA A 18 8.52 17.21 0.91
C ALA A 18 9.31 16.25 0.01
N LYS A 19 10.14 15.42 0.64
CA LYS A 19 10.87 14.33 0.01
C LYS A 19 10.15 13.01 0.28
N ILE A 20 9.89 12.26 -0.77
CA ILE A 20 9.17 10.99 -0.71
C ILE A 20 10.14 9.86 -1.10
N LEU A 21 10.13 8.78 -0.33
CA LEU A 21 10.77 7.52 -0.71
C LEU A 21 9.68 6.47 -1.00
N ASP A 22 9.67 5.96 -2.22
CA ASP A 22 8.77 4.89 -2.66
C ASP A 22 9.56 3.57 -2.69
N VAL A 23 9.30 2.70 -1.71
CA VAL A 23 10.04 1.44 -1.50
C VAL A 23 9.21 0.27 -2.03
N GLY A 24 9.74 -0.41 -3.04
CA GLY A 24 9.00 -1.39 -3.83
C GLY A 24 8.08 -0.69 -4.82
N ALA A 25 8.62 0.31 -5.54
CA ALA A 25 7.86 1.24 -6.35
C ALA A 25 7.12 0.61 -7.56
N GLY A 26 7.40 -0.67 -7.85
CA GLY A 26 6.78 -1.36 -8.97
C GLY A 26 7.01 -0.63 -10.30
N ALA A 27 5.96 -0.41 -11.07
CA ALA A 27 6.01 0.35 -12.32
C ALA A 27 5.85 1.88 -12.12
N GLY A 28 5.90 2.37 -10.88
CA GLY A 28 6.06 3.78 -10.52
C GLY A 28 4.79 4.62 -10.40
N GLU A 29 3.61 4.04 -10.24
CA GLU A 29 2.35 4.78 -10.25
C GLU A 29 2.32 5.94 -9.23
N TYR A 30 2.72 5.69 -7.97
CA TYR A 30 2.82 6.73 -6.94
C TYR A 30 3.99 7.67 -7.20
N SER A 31 5.14 7.13 -7.58
CA SER A 31 6.34 7.92 -7.90
C SER A 31 6.08 8.96 -8.97
N PHE A 32 5.46 8.59 -10.11
CA PHE A 32 5.10 9.52 -11.16
C PHE A 32 4.06 10.54 -10.72
N TYR A 33 3.05 10.10 -9.97
CA TYR A 33 2.01 10.99 -9.50
C TYR A 33 2.59 12.14 -8.67
N PHE A 34 3.44 11.82 -7.70
CA PHE A 34 4.02 12.84 -6.81
C PHE A 34 5.12 13.65 -7.49
N ALA A 35 5.95 13.06 -8.33
CA ALA A 35 6.96 13.80 -9.09
C ALA A 35 6.32 14.85 -10.01
N ARG A 36 5.23 14.50 -10.71
CA ARG A 36 4.48 15.43 -11.58
C ARG A 36 3.73 16.53 -10.81
N LYS A 37 3.53 16.34 -9.51
CA LYS A 37 3.04 17.40 -8.59
C LYS A 37 4.18 18.27 -8.03
N GLY A 38 5.43 18.01 -8.39
CA GLY A 38 6.58 18.81 -7.99
C GLY A 38 7.26 18.36 -6.70
N TYR A 39 6.93 17.18 -6.18
CA TYR A 39 7.63 16.61 -5.04
C TYR A 39 8.98 15.97 -5.46
N SER A 40 9.96 15.96 -4.55
CA SER A 40 11.21 15.21 -4.73
C SER A 40 10.95 13.74 -4.43
N VAL A 41 11.09 12.87 -5.43
CA VAL A 41 10.80 11.44 -5.27
C VAL A 41 12.05 10.61 -5.51
N SER A 42 12.38 9.74 -4.56
CA SER A 42 13.30 8.62 -4.73
C SER A 42 12.47 7.33 -4.79
N ALA A 43 12.76 6.47 -5.76
CA ALA A 43 12.07 5.21 -5.97
C ALA A 43 13.07 4.05 -5.90
N LEU A 44 12.78 3.05 -5.07
CA LEU A 44 13.58 1.84 -4.96
C LEU A 44 12.72 0.65 -5.36
N GLU A 45 13.23 -0.16 -6.31
CA GLU A 45 12.55 -1.35 -6.80
C GLU A 45 13.57 -2.49 -6.96
N LEU A 46 13.14 -3.72 -6.64
CA LEU A 46 14.00 -4.90 -6.69
C LEU A 46 13.97 -5.59 -8.06
N ALA A 47 12.79 -5.70 -8.65
CA ALA A 47 12.56 -6.54 -9.81
C ALA A 47 12.94 -5.85 -11.12
N ASP A 48 13.81 -6.48 -11.93
CA ASP A 48 14.24 -5.95 -13.23
C ASP A 48 13.09 -5.62 -14.17
N ALA A 49 12.04 -6.45 -14.19
CA ALA A 49 10.88 -6.24 -15.04
C ALA A 49 10.11 -4.96 -14.66
N ASN A 50 9.96 -4.70 -13.36
CA ASN A 50 9.32 -3.48 -12.84
C ASN A 50 10.17 -2.25 -13.16
N ILE A 51 11.48 -2.33 -12.97
CA ILE A 51 12.43 -1.25 -13.32
C ILE A 51 12.36 -0.93 -14.80
N ALA A 52 12.32 -1.95 -15.67
CA ALA A 52 12.17 -1.75 -17.11
C ALA A 52 10.85 -1.07 -17.45
N ALA A 53 9.73 -1.50 -16.85
CA ALA A 53 8.43 -0.89 -17.03
C ALA A 53 8.38 0.56 -16.49
N PHE A 54 9.02 0.82 -15.36
CA PHE A 54 9.15 2.15 -14.77
C PHE A 54 9.92 3.08 -15.73
N ARG A 55 11.11 2.66 -16.18
CA ARG A 55 11.95 3.43 -17.12
C ARG A 55 11.25 3.72 -18.44
N ALA A 56 10.44 2.78 -18.94
CA ALA A 56 9.69 2.97 -20.18
C ALA A 56 8.62 4.07 -20.08
N LYS A 57 8.14 4.38 -18.86
CA LYS A 57 7.17 5.46 -18.59
C LYS A 57 7.84 6.80 -18.26
N MET A 58 9.13 6.79 -17.88
CA MET A 58 9.85 8.02 -17.53
C MET A 58 10.02 8.93 -18.73
N THR A 59 9.86 10.21 -18.49
CA THR A 59 10.16 11.28 -19.45
C THR A 59 11.28 12.17 -18.91
N GLU A 60 11.85 13.02 -19.74
CA GLU A 60 12.87 14.01 -19.33
C GLU A 60 12.37 15.03 -18.29
N HIS A 61 11.05 15.11 -18.10
CA HIS A 61 10.41 16.00 -17.13
C HIS A 61 10.15 15.36 -15.78
N ASP A 62 10.27 14.03 -15.67
CA ASP A 62 10.04 13.30 -14.42
C ASP A 62 11.32 13.29 -13.57
N SER A 63 11.40 14.16 -12.54
CA SER A 63 12.53 14.21 -11.61
C SER A 63 12.40 13.14 -10.54
N ILE A 64 12.73 11.87 -10.89
CA ILE A 64 12.68 10.72 -9.99
C ILE A 64 14.06 10.07 -9.94
N ASP A 65 14.60 9.88 -8.73
CA ASP A 65 15.80 9.04 -8.50
C ASP A 65 15.40 7.57 -8.39
N LEU A 66 15.40 6.85 -9.53
CA LEU A 66 15.08 5.43 -9.59
C LEU A 66 16.32 4.57 -9.38
N VAL A 67 16.27 3.71 -8.39
CA VAL A 67 17.36 2.82 -7.97
C VAL A 67 16.88 1.38 -7.89
N GLN A 68 17.72 0.47 -8.38
CA GLN A 68 17.54 -0.94 -8.07
C GLN A 68 18.07 -1.25 -6.67
N GLY A 69 17.23 -1.87 -5.84
CA GLY A 69 17.63 -2.19 -4.46
C GLY A 69 16.60 -3.04 -3.73
N ASN A 70 17.00 -3.49 -2.55
CA ASN A 70 16.19 -4.32 -1.68
C ASN A 70 15.64 -3.48 -0.51
N ALA A 71 14.34 -3.62 -0.22
CA ALA A 71 13.69 -2.96 0.91
C ALA A 71 14.30 -3.30 2.29
N LEU A 72 15.07 -4.39 2.37
CA LEU A 72 15.78 -4.80 3.58
C LEU A 72 17.09 -4.02 3.82
N ASP A 73 17.51 -3.20 2.86
CA ASP A 73 18.73 -2.42 2.94
C ASP A 73 18.55 -1.05 2.27
N LEU A 74 18.24 -0.06 3.07
CA LEU A 74 18.13 1.34 2.66
C LEU A 74 19.39 2.16 3.03
N SER A 75 20.54 1.51 3.25
CA SER A 75 21.79 2.13 3.73
C SER A 75 22.31 3.25 2.81
N ARG A 76 21.93 3.26 1.53
CA ARG A 76 22.24 4.35 0.60
C ARG A 76 21.60 5.69 0.97
N TYR A 77 20.54 5.66 1.79
CA TYR A 77 19.82 6.85 2.25
C TYR A 77 20.22 7.19 3.69
N ASP A 78 20.46 8.45 3.93
CA ASP A 78 20.75 8.95 5.27
C ASP A 78 19.54 8.80 6.20
N SER A 79 19.80 8.66 7.49
CA SER A 79 18.75 8.69 8.51
C SER A 79 18.00 10.02 8.47
N GLU A 80 16.69 9.97 8.76
CA GLU A 80 15.84 11.16 8.87
C GLU A 80 15.86 12.04 7.60
N SER A 81 15.90 11.45 6.39
CA SER A 81 16.02 12.18 5.12
C SER A 81 14.70 12.38 4.37
N PHE A 82 13.67 11.57 4.65
CA PHE A 82 12.38 11.63 3.94
C PHE A 82 11.22 12.09 4.83
N ASP A 83 10.33 12.90 4.26
CA ASP A 83 9.10 13.35 4.92
C ASP A 83 7.99 12.29 4.84
N ALA A 84 7.99 11.49 3.79
CA ALA A 84 7.09 10.35 3.62
C ALA A 84 7.86 9.14 3.07
N VAL A 85 7.58 7.95 3.64
CA VAL A 85 8.12 6.66 3.16
C VAL A 85 6.93 5.76 2.84
N LEU A 86 6.88 5.27 1.60
CA LEU A 86 5.80 4.42 1.09
C LEU A 86 6.30 2.97 1.05
N LEU A 87 5.66 2.07 1.78
CA LEU A 87 5.89 0.62 1.77
C LEU A 87 4.68 -0.08 1.16
N PHE A 88 4.51 0.03 -0.16
CA PHE A 88 3.31 -0.47 -0.87
C PHE A 88 3.53 -1.80 -1.60
N GLY A 89 4.68 -2.41 -1.44
CA GLY A 89 5.01 -3.72 -2.01
C GLY A 89 5.61 -4.66 -0.98
N PRO A 90 6.64 -4.24 -0.26
CA PRO A 90 7.51 -5.16 0.47
C PRO A 90 6.79 -6.05 1.47
N LEU A 91 5.89 -5.51 2.31
CA LEU A 91 5.31 -6.25 3.44
C LEU A 91 4.40 -7.42 3.04
N TYR A 92 3.85 -7.40 1.83
CA TYR A 92 3.07 -8.53 1.31
C TYR A 92 3.86 -9.42 0.34
N HIS A 93 5.17 -9.16 0.17
CA HIS A 93 6.11 -10.04 -0.54
C HIS A 93 7.13 -10.69 0.38
N LEU A 94 7.36 -10.14 1.57
CA LEU A 94 8.26 -10.70 2.56
C LEU A 94 7.52 -11.76 3.38
N HIS A 95 7.98 -13.02 3.33
CA HIS A 95 7.35 -14.13 4.04
C HIS A 95 7.81 -14.18 5.50
N ASP A 96 9.10 -13.99 5.75
CA ASP A 96 9.68 -14.04 7.10
C ASP A 96 9.35 -12.80 7.93
N GLU A 97 8.91 -13.00 9.18
CA GLU A 97 8.62 -11.89 10.10
C GLU A 97 9.87 -11.06 10.40
N ALA A 98 11.05 -11.70 10.49
CA ALA A 98 12.31 -11.01 10.69
C ALA A 98 12.63 -10.04 9.54
N ASP A 99 12.35 -10.43 8.30
CA ASP A 99 12.54 -9.56 7.14
C ASP A 99 11.53 -8.42 7.12
N LYS A 100 10.26 -8.66 7.47
CA LYS A 100 9.26 -7.60 7.63
C LYS A 100 9.71 -6.57 8.67
N MET A 101 10.17 -7.04 9.83
CA MET A 101 10.69 -6.18 10.90
C MET A 101 11.89 -5.35 10.42
N ARG A 102 12.85 -5.98 9.74
CA ARG A 102 14.00 -5.28 9.17
C ARG A 102 13.60 -4.20 8.16
N CYS A 103 12.67 -4.52 7.27
CA CYS A 103 12.13 -3.56 6.31
C CYS A 103 11.48 -2.36 7.00
N ILE A 104 10.67 -2.58 8.05
CA ILE A 104 10.03 -1.52 8.82
C ILE A 104 11.08 -0.68 9.57
N GLU A 105 12.11 -1.30 10.17
CA GLU A 105 13.17 -0.57 10.88
C GLU A 105 14.01 0.30 9.92
N GLU A 106 14.31 -0.17 8.71
CA GLU A 106 14.97 0.65 7.71
C GLU A 106 14.09 1.83 7.26
N ALA A 107 12.79 1.61 7.06
CA ALA A 107 11.84 2.67 6.75
C ALA A 107 11.76 3.71 7.88
N LYS A 108 11.75 3.28 9.14
CA LYS A 108 11.80 4.18 10.32
C LYS A 108 13.07 4.99 10.36
N ARG A 109 14.22 4.35 10.09
CA ARG A 109 15.52 5.01 10.11
C ARG A 109 15.61 6.15 9.10
N VAL A 110 15.12 5.94 7.88
CA VAL A 110 15.20 6.95 6.81
C VAL A 110 14.08 8.00 6.88
N CYS A 111 12.98 7.70 7.58
CA CYS A 111 11.87 8.63 7.79
C CYS A 111 12.27 9.68 8.84
N LYS A 112 11.96 10.96 8.56
CA LYS A 112 12.15 12.04 9.53
C LYS A 112 11.29 11.84 10.77
N LYS A 113 11.69 12.45 11.90
CA LYS A 113 10.93 12.39 13.17
C LYS A 113 9.49 12.85 13.03
N ASP A 114 9.23 13.86 12.22
CA ASP A 114 7.87 14.38 11.98
C ASP A 114 7.24 13.80 10.70
N GLY A 115 7.98 12.93 9.98
CA GLY A 115 7.54 12.25 8.80
C GLY A 115 6.47 11.18 9.06
N LYS A 116 5.99 10.57 8.00
CA LYS A 116 5.03 9.46 8.06
C LYS A 116 5.48 8.30 7.18
N ILE A 117 5.18 7.10 7.67
CA ILE A 117 5.36 5.87 6.92
C ILE A 117 3.97 5.34 6.57
N PHE A 118 3.79 4.96 5.31
CA PHE A 118 2.55 4.44 4.76
C PHE A 118 2.76 2.97 4.43
N PHE A 119 2.01 2.09 5.07
CA PHE A 119 2.12 0.65 4.95
C PHE A 119 0.91 0.10 4.21
N ALA A 120 1.13 -0.64 3.11
CA ALA A 120 0.07 -1.37 2.44
C ALA A 120 0.14 -2.86 2.79
N PHE A 121 -1.05 -3.44 3.01
CA PHE A 121 -1.25 -4.86 3.23
C PHE A 121 -2.39 -5.38 2.35
N ILE A 122 -2.37 -6.69 2.06
CA ILE A 122 -3.45 -7.38 1.36
C ILE A 122 -4.28 -8.15 2.39
N SER A 123 -5.60 -7.94 2.36
CA SER A 123 -6.52 -8.56 3.31
C SER A 123 -6.75 -10.03 3.00
N ASN A 124 -6.61 -10.89 4.00
CA ASN A 124 -6.94 -12.30 3.90
C ASN A 124 -8.43 -12.52 3.60
N ASP A 125 -9.29 -11.90 4.41
CA ASP A 125 -10.73 -12.23 4.41
C ASP A 125 -11.43 -11.68 3.18
N MET A 126 -11.05 -10.47 2.79
CA MET A 126 -11.67 -9.81 1.64
C MET A 126 -11.26 -10.43 0.30
N VAL A 127 -10.01 -10.96 0.22
CA VAL A 127 -9.56 -11.71 -0.98
C VAL A 127 -10.39 -12.98 -1.15
N ILE A 128 -10.71 -13.72 -0.09
CA ILE A 128 -11.59 -14.90 -0.16
C ILE A 128 -12.98 -14.52 -0.73
N LEU A 129 -13.57 -13.42 -0.24
CA LEU A 129 -14.87 -12.95 -0.74
C LEU A 129 -14.80 -12.48 -2.20
N THR A 130 -13.72 -11.80 -2.58
CA THR A 130 -13.52 -11.36 -3.97
C THR A 130 -13.32 -12.56 -4.90
N MET A 131 -12.56 -13.56 -4.48
CA MET A 131 -12.39 -14.79 -5.22
C MET A 131 -13.71 -15.59 -5.34
N GLN A 132 -14.54 -15.62 -4.29
CA GLN A 132 -15.87 -16.21 -4.35
C GLN A 132 -16.79 -15.47 -5.34
N ARG A 133 -16.66 -14.15 -5.48
CA ARG A 133 -17.39 -13.38 -6.50
C ARG A 133 -16.97 -13.78 -7.92
N LEU A 134 -15.68 -14.04 -8.13
CA LEU A 134 -15.12 -14.41 -9.43
C LEU A 134 -15.35 -15.88 -9.77
N HIS A 135 -15.34 -16.75 -8.77
CA HIS A 135 -15.44 -18.20 -8.88
C HIS A 135 -16.48 -18.71 -7.90
N SER A 136 -17.69 -19.04 -8.40
CA SER A 136 -18.86 -19.35 -7.56
C SER A 136 -18.69 -20.51 -6.58
N ASP A 137 -17.71 -21.38 -6.80
CA ASP A 137 -17.37 -22.54 -5.96
C ASP A 137 -16.11 -22.34 -5.11
N TYR A 138 -15.53 -21.13 -5.08
CA TYR A 138 -14.23 -20.88 -4.42
C TYR A 138 -14.23 -21.27 -2.94
N LEU A 139 -15.33 -21.06 -2.21
CA LEU A 139 -15.42 -21.49 -0.80
C LEU A 139 -15.35 -23.01 -0.62
N ILE A 140 -15.56 -23.79 -1.68
CA ILE A 140 -15.40 -25.26 -1.68
C ILE A 140 -14.03 -25.64 -2.24
N SER A 141 -13.67 -25.12 -3.41
CA SER A 141 -12.54 -25.56 -4.22
C SER A 141 -11.26 -24.70 -4.08
N GLY A 142 -11.37 -23.48 -3.53
CA GLY A 142 -10.26 -22.51 -3.47
C GLY A 142 -9.08 -22.94 -2.59
N ASP A 143 -7.93 -22.35 -2.87
CA ASP A 143 -6.64 -22.63 -2.20
C ASP A 143 -6.53 -21.82 -0.89
N TYR A 144 -7.13 -22.35 0.16
CA TYR A 144 -7.01 -21.81 1.52
C TYR A 144 -7.32 -22.91 2.55
N ASN A 145 -6.86 -22.75 3.78
CA ASN A 145 -7.15 -23.67 4.87
C ASN A 145 -8.64 -23.60 5.23
N LYS A 146 -9.37 -24.71 5.05
CA LYS A 146 -10.83 -24.81 5.23
C LYS A 146 -11.31 -24.67 6.67
N GLU A 147 -10.41 -24.86 7.65
CA GLU A 147 -10.73 -24.74 9.09
C GLU A 147 -10.48 -23.33 9.62
N THR A 148 -9.36 -22.72 9.19
CA THR A 148 -8.93 -21.41 9.68
C THR A 148 -9.26 -20.25 8.75
N PHE A 149 -9.69 -20.53 7.53
CA PHE A 149 -9.95 -19.56 6.46
C PHE A 149 -8.71 -18.69 6.14
N ARG A 150 -7.52 -19.25 6.32
CA ARG A 150 -6.26 -18.60 5.94
C ARG A 150 -5.91 -18.97 4.50
N LEU A 151 -5.64 -17.96 3.68
CA LEU A 151 -5.04 -18.13 2.36
C LEU A 151 -3.61 -18.64 2.50
N ASP A 152 -3.15 -19.41 1.52
CA ASP A 152 -1.76 -19.77 1.41
C ASP A 152 -0.92 -18.54 1.05
N ASP A 153 0.15 -18.30 1.82
CA ASP A 153 1.02 -17.14 1.65
C ASP A 153 1.97 -17.35 0.45
N PHE A 154 1.43 -17.38 -0.78
CA PHE A 154 2.21 -17.44 -2.02
C PHE A 154 1.36 -16.97 -3.23
N PRO A 155 1.86 -16.08 -4.10
CA PRO A 155 3.12 -15.32 -3.99
C PRO A 155 3.06 -14.16 -3.00
N PHE A 156 1.87 -13.85 -2.46
CA PHE A 156 1.64 -12.78 -1.51
C PHE A 156 1.42 -13.30 -0.11
N VAL A 157 1.73 -12.47 0.87
CA VAL A 157 1.37 -12.70 2.27
C VAL A 157 0.09 -11.94 2.58
N PHE A 158 -0.89 -12.62 3.13
CA PHE A 158 -2.20 -12.06 3.45
C PHE A 158 -2.32 -11.75 4.93
N HIS A 159 -2.95 -10.63 5.26
CA HIS A 159 -3.03 -10.11 6.60
C HIS A 159 -4.47 -9.87 7.05
N THR A 160 -4.75 -10.01 8.33
CA THR A 160 -5.95 -9.44 8.94
C THR A 160 -5.61 -8.06 9.53
N PRO A 161 -6.59 -7.17 9.76
CA PRO A 161 -6.32 -5.89 10.43
C PRO A 161 -5.61 -6.04 11.78
N ASP A 162 -5.95 -7.08 12.56
CA ASP A 162 -5.31 -7.33 13.86
C ASP A 162 -3.85 -7.75 13.69
N HIS A 163 -3.55 -8.61 12.69
CA HIS A 163 -2.15 -8.98 12.40
C HIS A 163 -1.33 -7.76 11.93
N CYS A 164 -1.93 -6.84 11.15
CA CYS A 164 -1.26 -5.58 10.80
C CYS A 164 -0.92 -4.74 12.04
N ARG A 165 -1.88 -4.59 12.98
CA ARG A 165 -1.68 -3.86 14.25
C ARG A 165 -0.59 -4.50 15.10
N GLU A 166 -0.60 -5.83 15.19
CA GLU A 166 0.41 -6.59 15.95
C GLU A 166 1.81 -6.39 15.37
N LEU A 167 1.97 -6.56 14.05
CA LEU A 167 3.25 -6.39 13.36
C LEU A 167 3.80 -4.96 13.55
N LEU A 168 2.97 -3.96 13.29
CA LEU A 168 3.36 -2.55 13.42
C LEU A 168 3.61 -2.17 14.89
N GLY A 169 2.84 -2.71 15.83
CA GLY A 169 3.03 -2.53 17.27
C GLY A 169 4.34 -3.12 17.76
N LYS A 170 4.72 -4.34 17.31
CA LYS A 170 6.04 -4.95 17.59
C LYS A 170 7.19 -4.11 17.08
N ALA A 171 7.01 -3.45 15.94
CA ALA A 171 7.99 -2.52 15.38
C ALA A 171 7.99 -1.14 16.06
N GLY A 172 7.15 -0.93 17.07
CA GLY A 172 7.05 0.35 17.78
C GLY A 172 6.46 1.48 16.94
N ILE A 173 5.67 1.16 15.92
CA ILE A 173 4.95 2.14 15.11
C ILE A 173 3.73 2.64 15.87
N HIS A 174 3.64 3.96 16.06
CA HIS A 174 2.41 4.60 16.50
C HIS A 174 1.49 4.82 15.29
N ILE A 175 0.41 4.05 15.21
CA ILE A 175 -0.56 4.10 14.10
C ILE A 175 -1.42 5.36 14.24
N CYS A 176 -1.47 6.18 13.18
CA CYS A 176 -2.29 7.40 13.10
C CYS A 176 -3.59 7.17 12.34
N HIS A 177 -3.56 6.32 11.29
CA HIS A 177 -4.72 5.96 10.49
C HIS A 177 -4.71 4.49 10.13
N GLU A 178 -5.89 3.89 10.12
CA GLU A 178 -6.18 2.57 9.60
C GLU A 178 -7.28 2.72 8.55
N VAL A 179 -7.00 2.37 7.30
CA VAL A 179 -7.82 2.76 6.17
C VAL A 179 -8.16 1.57 5.29
N ALA A 180 -9.42 1.38 5.01
CA ALA A 180 -9.92 0.51 3.97
C ALA A 180 -9.69 1.19 2.61
N SER A 181 -8.56 0.93 1.92
CA SER A 181 -8.12 1.74 0.76
C SER A 181 -9.05 1.63 -0.43
N ASP A 182 -9.58 0.45 -0.70
CA ASP A 182 -10.54 0.21 -1.78
C ASP A 182 -11.96 -0.08 -1.26
N GLY A 183 -12.10 -0.39 0.03
CA GLY A 183 -13.37 -0.73 0.65
C GLY A 183 -14.08 -1.83 -0.12
N ALA A 184 -15.40 -1.74 -0.24
CA ALA A 184 -16.21 -2.71 -0.98
C ALA A 184 -16.13 -2.56 -2.51
N SER A 185 -15.24 -1.68 -3.05
CA SER A 185 -15.21 -1.39 -4.49
C SER A 185 -14.88 -2.62 -5.35
N GLU A 186 -14.06 -3.53 -4.85
CA GLU A 186 -13.74 -4.79 -5.54
C GLU A 186 -14.97 -5.72 -5.63
N LEU A 187 -15.75 -5.83 -4.55
CA LEU A 187 -17.00 -6.61 -4.57
C LEU A 187 -18.06 -5.98 -5.47
N LEU A 188 -18.09 -4.65 -5.52
CA LEU A 188 -19.06 -3.86 -6.29
C LEU A 188 -18.49 -3.40 -7.63
N GLN A 189 -17.42 -4.04 -8.14
CA GLN A 189 -16.65 -3.58 -9.29
C GLN A 189 -17.52 -3.26 -10.52
N ASP A 190 -18.43 -4.15 -10.88
CA ASP A 190 -19.28 -3.97 -12.06
C ASP A 190 -20.24 -2.80 -11.88
N LEU A 191 -20.80 -2.63 -10.68
CA LEU A 191 -21.66 -1.48 -10.35
C LEU A 191 -20.86 -0.20 -10.38
N VAL A 192 -19.71 -0.15 -9.73
CA VAL A 192 -18.87 1.06 -9.64
C VAL A 192 -18.35 1.49 -11.01
N ASN A 193 -17.95 0.54 -11.85
CA ASN A 193 -17.48 0.82 -13.21
C ASN A 193 -18.60 1.27 -14.15
N GLY A 194 -19.86 0.94 -13.85
CA GLY A 194 -21.04 1.37 -14.60
C GLY A 194 -21.60 2.73 -14.17
N LEU A 195 -21.07 3.36 -13.12
CA LEU A 195 -21.57 4.65 -12.65
C LEU A 195 -21.22 5.77 -13.65
N ASP A 196 -22.14 6.72 -13.82
CA ASP A 196 -21.82 8.00 -14.44
C ASP A 196 -20.88 8.83 -13.54
N ASN A 197 -20.31 9.90 -14.09
CA ASN A 197 -19.35 10.71 -13.34
C ASN A 197 -19.93 11.30 -12.05
N ALA A 198 -21.18 11.77 -12.05
CA ALA A 198 -21.80 12.37 -10.86
C ALA A 198 -22.03 11.34 -9.76
N SER A 199 -22.54 10.17 -10.12
CA SER A 199 -22.73 9.02 -9.22
C SER A 199 -21.41 8.49 -8.68
N TYR A 200 -20.37 8.40 -9.53
CA TYR A 200 -19.02 8.01 -9.11
C TYR A 200 -18.42 8.99 -8.09
N GLN A 201 -18.55 10.31 -8.33
CA GLN A 201 -18.07 11.31 -7.36
C GLN A 201 -18.80 11.19 -6.01
N GLN A 202 -20.09 10.90 -6.02
CA GLN A 202 -20.84 10.69 -4.78
C GLN A 202 -20.45 9.38 -4.09
N TYR A 203 -20.19 8.32 -4.85
CA TYR A 203 -19.67 7.05 -4.32
C TYR A 203 -18.28 7.27 -3.68
N LEU A 204 -17.39 8.02 -4.34
CA LEU A 204 -16.06 8.35 -3.82
C LEU A 204 -16.15 9.15 -2.51
N ARG A 205 -17.05 10.12 -2.41
CA ARG A 205 -17.30 10.87 -1.17
C ARG A 205 -17.80 9.96 -0.04
N TYR A 206 -18.69 9.05 -0.35
CA TYR A 206 -19.18 8.07 0.61
C TYR A 206 -18.07 7.12 1.06
N HIS A 207 -17.25 6.62 0.13
CA HIS A 207 -16.09 5.80 0.46
C HIS A 207 -15.15 6.55 1.43
N PHE A 208 -14.80 7.79 1.18
CA PHE A 208 -13.97 8.60 2.08
C PHE A 208 -14.61 8.84 3.45
N TYR A 209 -15.91 8.81 3.53
CA TYR A 209 -16.63 8.94 4.81
C TYR A 209 -16.56 7.66 5.64
N ILE A 210 -16.50 6.48 5.01
CA ILE A 210 -16.52 5.19 5.71
C ILE A 210 -15.13 4.54 5.86
N CYS A 211 -14.14 4.89 5.06
CA CYS A 211 -12.89 4.14 4.92
C CYS A 211 -12.02 4.05 6.19
N GLU A 212 -12.20 4.94 7.18
CA GLU A 212 -11.55 4.88 8.49
C GLU A 212 -12.47 4.30 9.59
N LYS A 213 -13.71 3.95 9.27
CA LYS A 213 -14.58 3.36 10.29
C LYS A 213 -14.15 1.91 10.55
N PRO A 214 -13.94 1.52 11.83
CA PRO A 214 -13.48 0.17 12.17
C PRO A 214 -14.34 -0.95 11.57
N GLU A 215 -15.66 -0.70 11.46
CA GLU A 215 -16.62 -1.66 10.91
C GLU A 215 -16.41 -1.95 9.42
N PHE A 216 -15.73 -1.04 8.70
CA PHE A 216 -15.47 -1.16 7.26
C PHE A 216 -14.04 -1.56 6.93
N LEU A 217 -13.12 -1.56 7.89
CA LEU A 217 -11.71 -1.88 7.64
C LEU A 217 -11.56 -3.28 7.04
N GLY A 218 -12.26 -4.27 7.59
CA GLY A 218 -12.27 -5.65 7.10
C GLY A 218 -12.96 -5.84 5.74
N MET A 219 -13.62 -4.82 5.20
CA MET A 219 -14.31 -4.86 3.89
C MET A 219 -13.46 -4.32 2.75
N SER A 220 -12.13 -4.41 2.85
CA SER A 220 -11.19 -3.89 1.86
C SER A 220 -10.16 -4.95 1.49
N ASN A 221 -9.87 -5.12 0.20
CA ASN A 221 -8.78 -5.99 -0.25
C ASN A 221 -7.42 -5.40 0.12
N HIS A 222 -7.28 -4.09 0.01
CA HIS A 222 -6.06 -3.39 0.38
C HIS A 222 -6.30 -2.56 1.64
N LEU A 223 -5.43 -2.75 2.61
CA LEU A 223 -5.41 -2.02 3.86
C LEU A 223 -4.25 -1.03 3.85
N LEU A 224 -4.51 0.22 4.19
CA LEU A 224 -3.48 1.23 4.36
C LEU A 224 -3.38 1.59 5.84
N PHE A 225 -2.20 1.42 6.41
CA PHE A 225 -1.87 1.92 7.74
C PHE A 225 -0.91 3.09 7.60
N VAL A 226 -1.16 4.16 8.33
CA VAL A 226 -0.28 5.32 8.38
C VAL A 226 0.24 5.45 9.80
N GLY A 227 1.55 5.54 9.95
CA GLY A 227 2.16 5.59 11.27
C GLY A 227 3.51 6.30 11.30
N ARG A 228 4.12 6.22 12.48
CA ARG A 228 5.41 6.83 12.75
C ARG A 228 6.18 6.03 13.80
#